data_c16cf2d4746abb550145633253463be4
#
_entry.id   c16cf2d4746abb550145633253463be4
#
_cell.length_a   1.000
_cell.length_b   1.000
_cell.length_c   1.000
_cell.angle_alpha   90.00
_cell.angle_beta   90.00
_cell.angle_gamma   90.00
#
_symmetry.space_group_name_H-M   'P 1'
#
loop_
_entity.id
_entity.type
_entity.pdbx_description
1 polymer ?
#
loop_
_entity_poly.entity_id
_entity_poly.type
_entity_poly.pdbx_seq_one_letter_code
_entity_poly.pdbx_strand_id
1 'polypeptide(L)'
;MKMHGLGNDFVVLDARARPIPLTPALVTRIAHRHMGLGFDQLAEIRSSANADAHLIFWNADGSTSAACGNATRCIARHIMDESGQTALHLTTERGDLYARDAGNGLTSVNMGQPQLNWADIPLACDIDTLELPLDGTPTATGMGNPHCTFFVDDADAVDLETLGARFEHDPLYPQRTNVQFASLLAPDHLRMRVWERGVGVTMASGSSSCATAVAAARRGITGRKVRIDLDGGTLHVEWADDGVWMTGPTMHVASGHFTPAFLATP
;
A
#
# COMPACT_ATOMS: atom_id res chain seq x y z
N MET A 1 12.71 -3.88 -13.88
CA MET A 1 11.72 -2.93 -14.40
C MET A 1 11.58 -1.77 -13.43
N LYS A 2 11.27 -0.58 -13.91
CA LYS A 2 10.83 0.57 -13.09
C LYS A 2 9.32 0.70 -13.27
N MET A 3 8.58 0.70 -12.18
CA MET A 3 7.12 0.78 -12.17
C MET A 3 6.64 1.74 -11.08
N HIS A 4 5.39 2.21 -11.18
CA HIS A 4 4.73 2.91 -10.08
C HIS A 4 3.23 2.68 -10.07
N GLY A 5 2.64 2.80 -8.87
CA GLY A 5 1.21 2.93 -8.66
C GLY A 5 0.90 4.27 -8.00
N LEU A 6 0.39 5.23 -8.76
CA LEU A 6 0.04 6.58 -8.28
C LEU A 6 1.22 7.33 -7.62
N GLY A 7 2.41 7.23 -8.20
CA GLY A 7 3.61 7.91 -7.69
C GLY A 7 4.42 7.12 -6.66
N ASN A 8 3.86 6.13 -5.99
CA ASN A 8 4.62 5.19 -5.18
C ASN A 8 5.40 4.26 -6.12
N ASP A 9 6.74 4.36 -6.10
CA ASP A 9 7.60 3.86 -7.17
C ASP A 9 8.42 2.63 -6.76
N PHE A 10 8.56 1.70 -7.71
CA PHE A 10 9.16 0.39 -7.48
C PHE A 10 10.26 0.07 -8.49
N VAL A 11 11.31 -0.61 -8.00
CA VAL A 11 12.15 -1.48 -8.85
C VAL A 11 11.61 -2.90 -8.72
N VAL A 12 11.23 -3.50 -9.85
CA VAL A 12 10.73 -4.87 -9.89
C VAL A 12 11.76 -5.74 -10.60
N LEU A 13 12.21 -6.79 -9.92
CA LEU A 13 13.17 -7.78 -10.41
C LEU A 13 12.45 -9.10 -10.63
N ASP A 14 12.45 -9.57 -11.87
CA ASP A 14 11.89 -10.87 -12.20
C ASP A 14 12.96 -11.96 -12.03
N ALA A 15 12.83 -12.73 -10.97
CA ALA A 15 13.72 -13.83 -10.60
C ALA A 15 13.10 -15.21 -10.86
N ARG A 16 11.98 -15.29 -11.61
CA ARG A 16 11.30 -16.56 -11.87
C ARG A 16 12.16 -17.54 -12.64
N ALA A 17 12.90 -17.04 -13.66
CA ALA A 17 13.77 -17.88 -14.48
C ALA A 17 15.13 -18.16 -13.83
N ARG A 18 15.65 -17.22 -13.02
CA ARG A 18 16.96 -17.34 -12.36
C ARG A 18 16.94 -16.54 -11.05
N PRO A 19 17.30 -17.16 -9.91
CA PRO A 19 17.44 -16.47 -8.65
C PRO A 19 18.42 -15.29 -8.73
N ILE A 20 18.07 -14.18 -8.10
CA ILE A 20 18.91 -12.99 -7.98
C ILE A 20 19.43 -12.93 -6.54
N PRO A 21 20.76 -12.90 -6.32
CA PRO A 21 21.32 -12.87 -4.98
C PRO A 21 21.24 -11.45 -4.39
N LEU A 22 20.02 -11.07 -3.94
CA LEU A 22 19.82 -9.80 -3.25
C LEU A 22 20.39 -9.85 -1.83
N THR A 23 21.08 -8.78 -1.47
CA THR A 23 21.53 -8.53 -0.10
C THR A 23 21.00 -7.16 0.35
N PRO A 24 20.82 -6.91 1.67
CA PRO A 24 20.43 -5.59 2.17
C PRO A 24 21.31 -4.46 1.61
N ALA A 25 22.63 -4.63 1.56
CA ALA A 25 23.56 -3.66 1.03
C ALA A 25 23.33 -3.36 -0.48
N LEU A 26 23.07 -4.39 -1.30
CA LEU A 26 22.76 -4.20 -2.71
C LEU A 26 21.42 -3.48 -2.88
N VAL A 27 20.39 -3.83 -2.10
CA VAL A 27 19.08 -3.18 -2.14
C VAL A 27 19.19 -1.70 -1.79
N THR A 28 19.90 -1.36 -0.69
CA THR A 28 20.13 0.04 -0.29
C THR A 28 20.87 0.83 -1.37
N ARG A 29 21.85 0.21 -2.04
CA ARG A 29 22.58 0.84 -3.14
C ARG A 29 21.69 1.08 -4.36
N ILE A 30 20.84 0.13 -4.74
CA ILE A 30 19.87 0.30 -5.83
C ILE A 30 18.85 1.40 -5.47
N ALA A 31 18.47 1.50 -4.19
CA ALA A 31 17.51 2.47 -3.68
C ALA A 31 18.03 3.92 -3.74
N HIS A 32 19.33 4.13 -3.77
CA HIS A 32 19.90 5.48 -3.74
C HIS A 32 19.50 6.28 -5.00
N ARG A 33 18.69 7.34 -4.82
CA ARG A 33 18.05 8.06 -5.93
C ARG A 33 19.03 8.81 -6.86
N HIS A 34 20.27 9.07 -6.42
CA HIS A 34 21.29 9.75 -7.23
C HIS A 34 22.38 8.82 -7.77
N MET A 35 22.66 7.71 -7.09
CA MET A 35 23.76 6.80 -7.47
C MET A 35 23.25 5.40 -7.85
N GLY A 36 21.98 5.09 -7.60
CA GLY A 36 21.29 3.89 -8.02
C GLY A 36 20.13 4.21 -8.97
N LEU A 37 19.08 3.40 -8.94
CA LEU A 37 17.83 3.62 -9.67
C LEU A 37 16.83 4.46 -8.86
N GLY A 38 16.91 4.39 -7.53
CA GLY A 38 15.93 5.00 -6.65
C GLY A 38 14.57 4.29 -6.68
N PHE A 39 13.96 4.14 -5.53
CA PHE A 39 12.61 3.57 -5.36
C PHE A 39 12.13 3.80 -3.92
N ASP A 40 10.82 3.66 -3.70
CA ASP A 40 10.24 3.55 -2.38
C ASP A 40 10.38 2.12 -1.85
N GLN A 41 10.13 1.12 -2.73
CA GLN A 41 10.37 -0.29 -2.44
C GLN A 41 10.90 -1.04 -3.67
N LEU A 42 11.64 -2.13 -3.43
CA LEU A 42 12.01 -3.11 -4.44
C LEU A 42 11.14 -4.35 -4.26
N ALA A 43 10.64 -4.89 -5.35
CA ALA A 43 9.89 -6.13 -5.37
C ALA A 43 10.62 -7.19 -6.20
N GLU A 44 10.71 -8.41 -5.67
CA GLU A 44 11.25 -9.56 -6.36
C GLU A 44 10.13 -10.54 -6.68
N ILE A 45 10.02 -10.96 -7.93
CA ILE A 45 9.07 -11.98 -8.38
C ILE A 45 9.81 -13.31 -8.44
N ARG A 46 9.38 -14.29 -7.66
CA ARG A 46 9.92 -15.66 -7.67
C ARG A 46 8.89 -16.65 -8.19
N SER A 47 9.38 -17.77 -8.74
CA SER A 47 8.51 -18.91 -9.02
C SER A 47 7.93 -19.49 -7.72
N SER A 48 6.71 -19.99 -7.80
CA SER A 48 6.01 -20.67 -6.70
C SER A 48 5.53 -22.05 -7.17
N ALA A 49 5.48 -23.01 -6.27
CA ALA A 49 4.91 -24.32 -6.56
C ALA A 49 3.37 -24.34 -6.43
N ASN A 50 2.81 -23.40 -5.65
CA ASN A 50 1.39 -23.42 -5.26
C ASN A 50 0.63 -22.14 -5.67
N ALA A 51 1.28 -21.21 -6.37
CA ALA A 51 0.72 -19.95 -6.82
C ALA A 51 1.34 -19.53 -8.14
N ASP A 52 0.78 -18.53 -8.82
CA ASP A 52 1.34 -17.99 -10.08
C ASP A 52 2.71 -17.35 -9.86
N ALA A 53 2.94 -16.75 -8.68
CA ALA A 53 4.25 -16.24 -8.25
C ALA A 53 4.31 -16.04 -6.73
N HIS A 54 5.55 -15.99 -6.20
CA HIS A 54 5.85 -15.55 -4.84
C HIS A 54 6.55 -14.19 -4.87
N LEU A 55 6.08 -13.24 -4.06
CA LEU A 55 6.57 -11.87 -4.04
C LEU A 55 7.33 -11.58 -2.74
N ILE A 56 8.50 -10.97 -2.88
CA ILE A 56 9.30 -10.48 -1.74
C ILE A 56 9.46 -8.97 -1.92
N PHE A 57 9.22 -8.21 -0.85
CA PHE A 57 9.34 -6.77 -0.85
C PHE A 57 10.48 -6.32 0.06
N TRP A 58 11.23 -5.34 -0.42
CA TRP A 58 12.35 -4.74 0.27
C TRP A 58 12.14 -3.23 0.40
N ASN A 59 12.38 -2.69 1.58
CA ASN A 59 12.43 -1.27 1.80
C ASN A 59 13.75 -0.68 1.29
N ALA A 60 13.81 0.64 1.12
CA ALA A 60 15.01 1.34 0.64
C ALA A 60 16.22 1.20 1.58
N ASP A 61 16.01 0.89 2.85
CA ASP A 61 17.06 0.64 3.85
C ASP A 61 17.60 -0.79 3.84
N GLY A 62 17.10 -1.67 2.95
CA GLY A 62 17.49 -3.07 2.85
C GLY A 62 16.75 -4.01 3.79
N SER A 63 15.84 -3.55 4.61
CA SER A 63 14.91 -4.39 5.39
C SER A 63 13.82 -4.97 4.50
N THR A 64 13.18 -6.07 4.94
CA THR A 64 12.04 -6.65 4.22
C THR A 64 10.71 -6.07 4.71
N SER A 65 9.70 -6.10 3.84
CA SER A 65 8.31 -5.78 4.14
C SER A 65 7.42 -6.96 3.80
N ALA A 66 6.51 -7.31 4.69
CA ALA A 66 5.64 -8.47 4.52
C ALA A 66 4.63 -8.34 3.37
N ALA A 67 4.28 -7.13 2.97
CA ALA A 67 3.35 -6.85 1.86
C ALA A 67 3.47 -5.42 1.35
N CYS A 68 3.10 -5.22 0.07
CA CYS A 68 2.93 -3.90 -0.55
C CYS A 68 1.82 -3.96 -1.61
N GLY A 69 0.65 -3.39 -1.32
CA GLY A 69 -0.51 -3.45 -2.22
C GLY A 69 -0.27 -2.76 -3.57
N ASN A 70 0.41 -1.60 -3.59
CA ASN A 70 0.72 -0.88 -4.82
C ASN A 70 1.72 -1.65 -5.70
N ALA A 71 2.78 -2.23 -5.11
CA ALA A 71 3.73 -3.07 -5.84
C ALA A 71 3.06 -4.36 -6.34
N THR A 72 2.22 -5.02 -5.51
CA THR A 72 1.45 -6.20 -5.93
C THR A 72 0.57 -5.90 -7.13
N ARG A 73 -0.11 -4.72 -7.16
CA ARG A 73 -0.92 -4.30 -8.30
C ARG A 73 -0.09 -4.14 -9.58
N CYS A 74 1.09 -3.53 -9.49
CA CYS A 74 2.02 -3.37 -10.61
C CYS A 74 2.51 -4.73 -11.14
N ILE A 75 2.92 -5.63 -10.24
CA ILE A 75 3.41 -6.97 -10.60
C ILE A 75 2.29 -7.82 -11.18
N ALA A 76 1.09 -7.78 -10.60
CA ALA A 76 -0.06 -8.50 -11.12
C ALA A 76 -0.38 -8.08 -12.56
N ARG A 77 -0.38 -6.77 -12.85
CA ARG A 77 -0.56 -6.28 -14.22
C ARG A 77 0.50 -6.82 -15.16
N HIS A 78 1.77 -6.76 -14.76
CA HIS A 78 2.87 -7.26 -15.56
C HIS A 78 2.72 -8.77 -15.88
N ILE A 79 2.41 -9.61 -14.88
CA ILE A 79 2.23 -11.05 -15.07
C ILE A 79 1.00 -11.33 -15.94
N MET A 80 -0.11 -10.63 -15.77
CA MET A 80 -1.31 -10.77 -16.58
C MET A 80 -1.05 -10.38 -18.04
N ASP A 81 -0.30 -9.29 -18.29
CA ASP A 81 0.07 -8.87 -19.65
C ASP A 81 0.98 -9.89 -20.36
N GLU A 82 1.84 -10.56 -19.61
CA GLU A 82 2.75 -11.60 -20.13
C GLU A 82 2.03 -12.93 -20.41
N SER A 83 1.18 -13.36 -19.48
CA SER A 83 0.56 -14.69 -19.50
C SER A 83 -0.78 -14.74 -20.24
N GLY A 84 -1.44 -13.59 -20.41
CA GLY A 84 -2.82 -13.51 -20.89
C GLY A 84 -3.88 -13.92 -19.85
N GLN A 85 -3.49 -14.21 -18.61
CA GLN A 85 -4.43 -14.49 -17.53
C GLN A 85 -5.16 -13.20 -17.11
N THR A 86 -6.37 -13.34 -16.59
CA THR A 86 -7.19 -12.22 -16.09
C THR A 86 -7.33 -12.23 -14.56
N ALA A 87 -6.83 -13.27 -13.91
CA ALA A 87 -6.79 -13.41 -12.46
C ALA A 87 -5.53 -14.17 -12.06
N LEU A 88 -4.98 -13.82 -10.90
CA LEU A 88 -3.76 -14.41 -10.35
C LEU A 88 -3.93 -14.73 -8.88
N HIS A 89 -3.34 -15.86 -8.48
CA HIS A 89 -3.04 -16.19 -7.09
C HIS A 89 -1.55 -15.93 -6.85
N LEU A 90 -1.25 -15.03 -5.94
CA LEU A 90 0.10 -14.63 -5.56
C LEU A 90 0.33 -14.96 -4.08
N THR A 91 1.56 -15.17 -3.68
CA THR A 91 1.92 -15.36 -2.27
C THR A 91 2.97 -14.34 -1.82
N THR A 92 2.94 -13.98 -0.55
CA THR A 92 3.91 -13.12 0.12
C THR A 92 4.23 -13.68 1.50
N GLU A 93 5.14 -13.05 2.23
CA GLU A 93 5.38 -13.37 3.66
C GLU A 93 4.09 -13.23 4.50
N ARG A 94 3.19 -12.32 4.13
CA ARG A 94 1.91 -12.12 4.81
C ARG A 94 0.87 -13.21 4.50
N GLY A 95 1.06 -14.00 3.44
CA GLY A 95 0.15 -15.04 2.96
C GLY A 95 -0.32 -14.82 1.53
N ASP A 96 -1.50 -15.38 1.24
CA ASP A 96 -2.11 -15.36 -0.08
C ASP A 96 -2.65 -13.98 -0.46
N LEU A 97 -2.46 -13.63 -1.72
CA LEU A 97 -3.00 -12.44 -2.36
C LEU A 97 -3.68 -12.83 -3.67
N TYR A 98 -4.80 -12.21 -3.96
CA TYR A 98 -5.53 -12.40 -5.21
C TYR A 98 -5.57 -11.10 -5.99
N ALA A 99 -5.29 -11.18 -7.28
CA ALA A 99 -5.37 -10.05 -8.18
C ALA A 99 -6.21 -10.38 -9.40
N ARG A 100 -6.84 -9.37 -10.00
CA ARG A 100 -7.63 -9.54 -11.22
C ARG A 100 -7.52 -8.31 -12.12
N ASP A 101 -7.70 -8.54 -13.40
CA ASP A 101 -7.91 -7.47 -14.37
C ASP A 101 -9.29 -6.84 -14.12
N ALA A 102 -9.32 -5.54 -13.90
CA ALA A 102 -10.56 -4.79 -13.68
C ALA A 102 -11.05 -4.09 -14.97
N GLY A 103 -10.41 -4.37 -16.11
CA GLY A 103 -10.69 -3.71 -17.38
C GLY A 103 -10.09 -2.31 -17.48
N ASN A 104 -10.05 -1.76 -18.69
CA ASN A 104 -9.57 -0.40 -18.98
C ASN A 104 -8.13 -0.12 -18.46
N GLY A 105 -7.28 -1.13 -18.39
CA GLY A 105 -5.91 -1.01 -17.87
C GLY A 105 -5.82 -0.91 -16.34
N LEU A 106 -6.93 -1.10 -15.63
CA LEU A 106 -6.95 -1.13 -14.17
C LEU A 106 -6.69 -2.55 -13.64
N THR A 107 -6.03 -2.63 -12.51
CA THR A 107 -5.78 -3.88 -11.79
C THR A 107 -6.34 -3.80 -10.38
N SER A 108 -7.00 -4.87 -9.96
CA SER A 108 -7.59 -5.00 -8.63
C SER A 108 -6.83 -6.03 -7.80
N VAL A 109 -6.54 -5.71 -6.55
CA VAL A 109 -5.85 -6.61 -5.59
C VAL A 109 -6.68 -6.72 -4.33
N ASN A 110 -6.89 -7.96 -3.83
CA ASN A 110 -7.50 -8.20 -2.55
C ASN A 110 -6.47 -7.99 -1.43
N MET A 111 -6.73 -7.02 -0.56
CA MET A 111 -5.87 -6.65 0.56
C MET A 111 -6.16 -7.45 1.84
N GLY A 112 -7.10 -8.42 1.76
CA GLY A 112 -7.56 -9.24 2.87
C GLY A 112 -8.64 -8.57 3.71
N GLN A 113 -9.02 -9.25 4.80
CA GLN A 113 -10.03 -8.74 5.74
C GLN A 113 -9.45 -7.61 6.61
N PRO A 114 -10.23 -6.55 6.86
CA PRO A 114 -9.80 -5.50 7.79
C PRO A 114 -9.82 -6.03 9.23
N GLN A 115 -8.87 -5.59 10.05
CA GLN A 115 -8.89 -5.79 11.49
C GLN A 115 -9.68 -4.67 12.15
N LEU A 116 -10.71 -5.01 12.90
CA LEU A 116 -11.62 -4.05 13.52
C LEU A 116 -11.59 -4.10 15.07
N ASN A 117 -10.91 -5.10 15.63
CA ASN A 117 -10.73 -5.24 17.07
C ASN A 117 -9.46 -4.48 17.50
N TRP A 118 -9.53 -3.82 18.64
CA TRP A 118 -8.42 -3.04 19.20
C TRP A 118 -7.10 -3.84 19.32
N ALA A 119 -7.19 -5.11 19.74
CA ALA A 119 -6.02 -5.97 19.91
C ALA A 119 -5.32 -6.29 18.56
N ASP A 120 -6.10 -6.43 17.48
CA ASP A 120 -5.59 -6.75 16.15
C ASP A 120 -5.04 -5.51 15.42
N ILE A 121 -5.47 -4.29 15.81
CA ILE A 121 -4.98 -2.99 15.28
C ILE A 121 -3.66 -2.54 15.92
N PRO A 122 -3.14 -3.12 16.80
CA PRO A 122 -2.66 -3.20 18.16
C PRO A 122 -2.71 -1.84 18.89
N LEU A 123 -3.87 -1.47 19.36
CA LEU A 123 -4.05 -0.32 20.24
C LEU A 123 -3.57 -0.63 21.68
N ALA A 124 -3.30 0.42 22.45
CA ALA A 124 -2.76 0.29 23.81
C ALA A 124 -3.73 -0.31 24.82
N CYS A 125 -5.04 -0.25 24.57
CA CYS A 125 -6.07 -0.76 25.49
C CYS A 125 -7.35 -1.14 24.73
N ASP A 126 -8.22 -1.86 25.43
CA ASP A 126 -9.57 -2.21 24.97
C ASP A 126 -10.43 -0.96 24.87
N ILE A 127 -10.77 -0.57 23.66
CA ILE A 127 -11.48 0.66 23.36
C ILE A 127 -12.31 0.47 22.08
N ASP A 128 -13.39 1.28 21.96
CA ASP A 128 -14.13 1.36 20.71
C ASP A 128 -13.24 1.91 19.59
N THR A 129 -13.08 1.11 18.53
CA THR A 129 -12.25 1.48 17.38
C THR A 129 -12.97 2.37 16.38
N LEU A 130 -14.28 2.57 16.53
CA LEU A 130 -15.08 3.38 15.62
C LEU A 130 -14.88 4.88 15.87
N GLU A 131 -14.80 5.28 17.14
CA GLU A 131 -14.60 6.67 17.56
C GLU A 131 -13.59 6.72 18.69
N LEU A 132 -12.33 6.94 18.34
CA LEU A 132 -11.26 7.04 19.34
C LEU A 132 -11.39 8.34 20.14
N PRO A 133 -11.03 8.35 21.43
CA PRO A 133 -11.08 9.53 22.29
C PRO A 133 -9.88 10.48 22.02
N LEU A 134 -9.66 10.78 20.75
CA LEU A 134 -8.66 11.75 20.29
C LEU A 134 -9.38 12.96 19.69
N ASP A 135 -8.67 14.10 19.64
CA ASP A 135 -9.21 15.30 18.98
C ASP A 135 -9.64 14.95 17.55
N GLY A 136 -10.89 15.26 17.18
CA GLY A 136 -11.46 14.92 15.88
C GLY A 136 -12.03 13.50 15.78
N THR A 137 -12.09 12.74 16.89
CA THR A 137 -12.73 11.42 17.01
C THR A 137 -12.46 10.46 15.83
N PRO A 138 -11.17 10.16 15.50
CA PRO A 138 -10.84 9.33 14.36
C PRO A 138 -11.26 7.87 14.55
N THR A 139 -11.29 7.12 13.44
CA THR A 139 -11.55 5.68 13.43
C THR A 139 -10.25 4.90 13.30
N ALA A 140 -10.07 3.88 14.15
CA ALA A 140 -8.98 2.93 14.01
C ALA A 140 -9.40 1.77 13.10
N THR A 141 -8.50 1.38 12.18
CA THR A 141 -8.68 0.23 11.30
C THR A 141 -7.33 -0.43 11.05
N GLY A 142 -7.27 -1.76 11.09
CA GLY A 142 -6.10 -2.52 10.67
C GLY A 142 -6.24 -3.01 9.24
N MET A 143 -5.18 -2.89 8.45
CA MET A 143 -5.03 -3.55 7.14
C MET A 143 -3.73 -4.37 7.11
N GLY A 144 -3.42 -5.05 8.26
CA GLY A 144 -2.15 -5.70 8.56
C GLY A 144 -1.08 -4.74 9.08
N ASN A 145 -1.41 -3.48 9.15
CA ASN A 145 -0.73 -2.40 9.83
C ASN A 145 -1.78 -1.43 10.37
N PRO A 146 -1.48 -0.65 11.43
CA PRO A 146 -2.45 0.25 12.05
C PRO A 146 -2.69 1.52 11.22
N HIS A 147 -3.95 1.96 11.23
CA HIS A 147 -4.42 3.17 10.56
C HIS A 147 -5.32 3.98 11.49
N CYS A 148 -5.13 5.30 11.50
CA CYS A 148 -5.92 6.30 12.20
C CYS A 148 -6.54 7.25 11.19
N THR A 149 -7.87 7.14 10.97
CA THR A 149 -8.58 7.89 9.92
C THR A 149 -9.45 8.98 10.52
N PHE A 150 -9.17 10.22 10.16
CA PHE A 150 -9.94 11.41 10.47
C PHE A 150 -10.86 11.76 9.31
N PHE A 151 -12.13 12.09 9.62
CA PHE A 151 -13.04 12.67 8.65
C PHE A 151 -13.17 14.16 8.94
N VAL A 152 -12.86 14.98 7.95
CA VAL A 152 -12.77 16.43 8.02
C VAL A 152 -13.57 17.09 6.89
N ASP A 153 -13.87 18.37 7.04
CA ASP A 153 -14.61 19.11 6.00
C ASP A 153 -13.79 19.27 4.72
N ASP A 154 -12.48 19.54 4.85
CA ASP A 154 -11.55 19.69 3.72
C ASP A 154 -10.20 19.06 4.05
N ALA A 155 -9.88 17.94 3.39
CA ALA A 155 -8.59 17.25 3.59
C ALA A 155 -7.39 18.05 3.05
N ASP A 156 -7.60 18.93 2.07
CA ASP A 156 -6.53 19.74 1.49
C ASP A 156 -6.12 20.92 2.39
N ALA A 157 -7.03 21.37 3.27
CA ALA A 157 -6.77 22.43 4.26
C ALA A 157 -6.01 21.94 5.50
N VAL A 158 -5.84 20.60 5.67
CA VAL A 158 -5.18 20.03 6.87
C VAL A 158 -3.66 20.25 6.81
N ASP A 159 -3.10 20.75 7.92
CA ASP A 159 -1.65 20.72 8.18
C ASP A 159 -1.19 19.29 8.47
N LEU A 160 -1.00 18.54 7.38
CA LEU A 160 -0.71 17.11 7.42
C LEU A 160 0.66 16.81 8.04
N GLU A 161 1.65 17.69 7.87
CA GLU A 161 2.98 17.49 8.44
C GLU A 161 2.95 17.55 9.97
N THR A 162 2.28 18.57 10.52
CA THR A 162 2.16 18.73 11.98
C THR A 162 1.25 17.66 12.60
N LEU A 163 0.05 17.47 12.05
CA LEU A 163 -0.94 16.56 12.65
C LEU A 163 -0.60 15.10 12.39
N GLY A 164 -0.08 14.77 11.21
CA GLY A 164 0.36 13.41 10.87
C GLY A 164 1.47 12.95 11.79
N ALA A 165 2.52 13.75 11.98
CA ALA A 165 3.62 13.46 12.89
C ALA A 165 3.15 13.32 14.36
N ARG A 166 2.22 14.18 14.80
CA ARG A 166 1.65 14.11 16.15
C ARG A 166 0.91 12.79 16.39
N PHE A 167 -0.02 12.43 15.50
CA PHE A 167 -0.87 11.26 15.68
C PHE A 167 -0.17 9.94 15.34
N GLU A 168 0.85 9.93 14.48
CA GLU A 168 1.71 8.77 14.26
C GLU A 168 2.26 8.24 15.60
N HIS A 169 2.63 9.14 16.51
CA HIS A 169 3.29 8.82 17.77
C HIS A 169 2.34 8.90 18.98
N ASP A 170 1.03 8.93 18.77
CA ASP A 170 0.07 8.95 19.86
C ASP A 170 0.21 7.69 20.74
N PRO A 171 0.21 7.83 22.10
CA PRO A 171 0.35 6.69 23.01
C PRO A 171 -0.69 5.59 22.83
N LEU A 172 -1.84 5.89 22.23
CA LEU A 172 -2.86 4.90 21.90
C LEU A 172 -2.37 3.89 20.84
N TYR A 173 -1.34 4.25 20.06
CA TYR A 173 -0.70 3.41 19.06
C TYR A 173 0.74 3.06 19.43
N PRO A 174 0.99 2.08 20.32
CA PRO A 174 2.34 1.74 20.80
C PRO A 174 3.34 1.38 19.70
N GLN A 175 2.84 0.89 18.55
CA GLN A 175 3.64 0.55 17.37
C GLN A 175 3.61 1.65 16.31
N ARG A 176 3.16 2.87 16.68
CA ARG A 176 2.87 3.97 15.75
C ARG A 176 1.79 3.61 14.72
N THR A 177 1.30 4.57 13.97
CA THR A 177 0.21 4.36 13.01
C THR A 177 0.40 5.18 11.72
N ASN A 178 -0.24 4.77 10.64
CA ASN A 178 -0.49 5.61 9.50
C ASN A 178 -1.68 6.53 9.81
N VAL A 179 -1.61 7.78 9.40
CA VAL A 179 -2.63 8.80 9.68
C VAL A 179 -3.24 9.29 8.38
N GLN A 180 -4.57 9.25 8.28
CA GLN A 180 -5.30 9.69 7.10
C GLN A 180 -6.28 10.80 7.47
N PHE A 181 -6.37 11.82 6.62
CA PHE A 181 -7.41 12.84 6.66
C PHE A 181 -8.24 12.72 5.38
N ALA A 182 -9.54 12.49 5.53
CA ALA A 182 -10.46 12.29 4.42
C ALA A 182 -11.65 13.24 4.49
N SER A 183 -12.05 13.81 3.35
CA SER A 183 -13.24 14.62 3.20
C SER A 183 -14.18 14.02 2.14
N LEU A 184 -15.50 14.16 2.35
CA LEU A 184 -16.53 13.69 1.44
C LEU A 184 -16.71 14.71 0.32
N LEU A 185 -16.41 14.34 -0.92
CA LEU A 185 -16.61 15.19 -2.09
C LEU A 185 -18.01 15.02 -2.72
N ALA A 186 -18.52 13.79 -2.69
CA ALA A 186 -19.83 13.40 -3.20
C ALA A 186 -20.22 12.04 -2.59
N PRO A 187 -21.46 11.53 -2.77
CA PRO A 187 -21.80 10.17 -2.36
C PRO A 187 -20.76 9.14 -2.86
N ASP A 188 -20.23 8.34 -1.93
CA ASP A 188 -19.21 7.31 -2.20
C ASP A 188 -17.93 7.84 -2.89
N HIS A 189 -17.59 9.12 -2.69
CA HIS A 189 -16.41 9.76 -3.27
C HIS A 189 -15.67 10.59 -2.21
N LEU A 190 -14.47 10.17 -1.86
CA LEU A 190 -13.63 10.80 -0.86
C LEU A 190 -12.39 11.45 -1.49
N ARG A 191 -11.95 12.57 -0.93
CA ARG A 191 -10.58 13.08 -1.03
C ARG A 191 -9.80 12.61 0.19
N MET A 192 -8.59 12.07 0.01
CA MET A 192 -7.76 11.60 1.12
C MET A 192 -6.31 12.07 0.97
N ARG A 193 -5.73 12.52 2.07
CA ARG A 193 -4.29 12.75 2.22
C ARG A 193 -3.74 11.88 3.34
N VAL A 194 -2.49 11.46 3.22
CA VAL A 194 -1.89 10.46 4.11
C VAL A 194 -0.50 10.85 4.59
N TRP A 195 -0.28 10.60 5.86
CA TRP A 195 1.01 10.52 6.53
C TRP A 195 1.30 9.05 6.83
N GLU A 196 2.28 8.46 6.15
CA GLU A 196 2.64 7.06 6.36
C GLU A 196 3.65 6.90 7.50
N ARG A 197 3.43 5.91 8.32
CA ARG A 197 4.25 5.54 9.48
C ARG A 197 5.71 5.38 9.10
N GLY A 198 6.59 6.22 9.67
CA GLY A 198 8.03 6.18 9.45
C GLY A 198 8.50 6.77 8.11
N VAL A 199 7.58 7.29 7.30
CA VAL A 199 7.89 7.86 5.97
C VAL A 199 7.51 9.33 5.88
N GLY A 200 6.33 9.72 6.38
CA GLY A 200 5.78 11.06 6.26
C GLY A 200 4.72 11.17 5.16
N VAL A 201 4.58 12.35 4.56
CA VAL A 201 3.62 12.59 3.49
C VAL A 201 3.99 11.80 2.24
N THR A 202 3.04 11.03 1.70
CA THR A 202 3.21 10.28 0.46
C THR A 202 2.07 10.56 -0.51
N MET A 203 2.32 10.37 -1.80
CA MET A 203 1.35 10.66 -2.86
C MET A 203 0.20 9.66 -2.89
N ALA A 204 0.43 8.42 -2.45
CA ALA A 204 -0.57 7.36 -2.43
C ALA A 204 -0.17 6.22 -1.49
N SER A 205 -1.12 5.73 -0.71
CA SER A 205 -0.98 4.56 0.15
C SER A 205 -2.17 3.62 -0.04
N GLY A 206 -1.88 2.38 -0.45
CA GLY A 206 -2.92 1.38 -0.73
C GLY A 206 -3.64 0.92 0.54
N SER A 207 -2.90 0.58 1.61
CA SER A 207 -3.49 0.15 2.87
C SER A 207 -4.27 1.28 3.55
N SER A 208 -3.77 2.53 3.47
CA SER A 208 -4.48 3.70 3.99
C SER A 208 -5.79 3.96 3.27
N SER A 209 -5.82 3.79 1.93
CA SER A 209 -7.06 3.90 1.15
C SER A 209 -8.08 2.83 1.54
N CYS A 210 -7.63 1.58 1.73
CA CYS A 210 -8.48 0.49 2.20
C CYS A 210 -9.03 0.76 3.61
N ALA A 211 -8.17 1.18 4.54
CA ALA A 211 -8.56 1.52 5.90
C ALA A 211 -9.56 2.67 5.94
N THR A 212 -9.35 3.71 5.11
CA THR A 212 -10.25 4.86 5.00
C THR A 212 -11.63 4.47 4.46
N ALA A 213 -11.67 3.62 3.41
CA ALA A 213 -12.95 3.12 2.87
C ALA A 213 -13.73 2.30 3.90
N VAL A 214 -13.04 1.42 4.64
CA VAL A 214 -13.64 0.62 5.72
C VAL A 214 -14.14 1.54 6.85
N ALA A 215 -13.32 2.50 7.28
CA ALA A 215 -13.70 3.47 8.30
C ALA A 215 -14.93 4.29 7.89
N ALA A 216 -14.96 4.79 6.66
CA ALA A 216 -16.09 5.57 6.12
C ALA A 216 -17.38 4.75 6.08
N ALA A 217 -17.31 3.49 5.63
CA ALA A 217 -18.46 2.58 5.62
C ALA A 217 -18.97 2.26 7.03
N ARG A 218 -18.06 2.02 8.00
CA ARG A 218 -18.41 1.78 9.41
C ARG A 218 -19.08 3.01 10.07
N ARG A 219 -18.65 4.22 9.68
CA ARG A 219 -19.22 5.49 10.15
C ARG A 219 -20.52 5.88 9.42
N GLY A 220 -20.94 5.10 8.41
CA GLY A 220 -22.10 5.46 7.58
C GLY A 220 -21.91 6.70 6.71
N ILE A 221 -20.66 7.13 6.47
CA ILE A 221 -20.33 8.27 5.61
C ILE A 221 -20.45 7.88 4.14
N THR A 222 -20.03 6.64 3.80
CA THR A 222 -20.14 6.08 2.44
C THR A 222 -20.70 4.66 2.49
N GLY A 223 -21.07 4.11 1.33
CA GLY A 223 -21.25 2.68 1.16
C GLY A 223 -19.93 1.92 1.19
N ARG A 224 -19.97 0.62 0.82
CA ARG A 224 -18.79 -0.27 0.79
C ARG A 224 -17.98 -0.16 -0.50
N LYS A 225 -18.41 0.63 -1.50
CA LYS A 225 -17.71 0.87 -2.76
C LYS A 225 -17.43 2.35 -2.88
N VAL A 226 -16.15 2.72 -2.82
CA VAL A 226 -15.74 4.11 -2.66
C VAL A 226 -14.68 4.46 -3.70
N ARG A 227 -14.85 5.61 -4.34
CA ARG A 227 -13.78 6.27 -5.07
C ARG A 227 -12.97 7.14 -4.09
N ILE A 228 -11.66 7.05 -4.15
CA ILE A 228 -10.75 7.84 -3.31
C ILE A 228 -9.76 8.58 -4.21
N ASP A 229 -9.80 9.89 -4.18
CA ASP A 229 -8.82 10.75 -4.84
C ASP A 229 -7.69 11.07 -3.85
N LEU A 230 -6.45 10.74 -4.25
CA LEU A 230 -5.20 10.99 -3.53
C LEU A 230 -4.36 12.04 -4.29
N ASP A 231 -3.23 12.46 -3.71
CA ASP A 231 -2.29 13.38 -4.37
C ASP A 231 -1.72 12.77 -5.66
N GLY A 232 -1.50 11.45 -5.70
CA GLY A 232 -0.97 10.72 -6.85
C GLY A 232 -2.02 10.26 -7.86
N GLY A 233 -3.32 10.39 -7.59
CA GLY A 233 -4.42 9.97 -8.47
C GLY A 233 -5.54 9.23 -7.76
N THR A 234 -6.31 8.44 -8.49
CA THR A 234 -7.55 7.83 -7.99
C THR A 234 -7.40 6.33 -7.75
N LEU A 235 -7.94 5.86 -6.63
CA LEU A 235 -8.21 4.44 -6.33
C LEU A 235 -9.71 4.20 -6.18
N HIS A 236 -10.15 3.00 -6.52
CA HIS A 236 -11.47 2.49 -6.18
C HIS A 236 -11.31 1.37 -5.15
N VAL A 237 -12.02 1.46 -4.04
CA VAL A 237 -11.97 0.46 -2.98
C VAL A 237 -13.35 -0.13 -2.77
N GLU A 238 -13.41 -1.45 -2.69
CA GLU A 238 -14.63 -2.20 -2.38
C GLU A 238 -14.39 -3.09 -1.16
N TRP A 239 -15.13 -2.88 -0.09
CA TRP A 239 -15.17 -3.79 1.04
C TRP A 239 -16.21 -4.88 0.79
N ALA A 240 -15.78 -5.97 0.17
CA ALA A 240 -16.58 -7.15 -0.14
C ALA A 240 -16.55 -8.17 1.00
N ASP A 241 -17.33 -9.25 0.87
CA ASP A 241 -17.39 -10.30 1.90
C ASP A 241 -16.08 -11.11 1.98
N ASP A 242 -15.34 -11.23 0.88
CA ASP A 242 -14.05 -11.91 0.78
C ASP A 242 -12.84 -11.04 1.11
N GLY A 243 -13.05 -9.77 1.46
CA GLY A 243 -11.98 -8.83 1.82
C GLY A 243 -12.13 -7.45 1.20
N VAL A 244 -11.09 -6.65 1.35
CA VAL A 244 -11.03 -5.29 0.79
C VAL A 244 -10.30 -5.32 -0.54
N TRP A 245 -10.99 -5.05 -1.63
CA TRP A 245 -10.44 -4.96 -2.97
C TRP A 245 -10.03 -3.54 -3.31
N MET A 246 -8.77 -3.36 -3.70
CA MET A 246 -8.22 -2.08 -4.13
C MET A 246 -7.92 -2.11 -5.63
N THR A 247 -8.58 -1.24 -6.38
CA THR A 247 -8.47 -1.14 -7.85
C THR A 247 -7.85 0.21 -8.24
N GLY A 248 -6.86 0.17 -9.13
CA GLY A 248 -6.25 1.40 -9.63
C GLY A 248 -5.31 1.15 -10.81
N PRO A 249 -4.79 2.23 -11.40
CA PRO A 249 -3.85 2.14 -12.50
C PRO A 249 -2.47 1.69 -12.04
N THR A 250 -1.69 1.22 -12.99
CA THR A 250 -0.28 0.90 -12.84
C THR A 250 0.49 1.47 -14.03
N MET A 251 1.74 1.82 -13.81
CA MET A 251 2.59 2.32 -14.89
C MET A 251 3.92 1.56 -14.92
N HIS A 252 4.19 0.94 -16.06
CA HIS A 252 5.53 0.45 -16.40
C HIS A 252 6.30 1.61 -17.05
N VAL A 253 7.30 2.12 -16.36
CA VAL A 253 8.05 3.31 -16.81
C VAL A 253 9.17 2.93 -17.75
N ALA A 254 9.95 1.91 -17.38
CA ALA A 254 11.11 1.46 -18.14
C ALA A 254 11.55 0.04 -17.75
N SER A 255 12.25 -0.62 -18.67
CA SER A 255 13.00 -1.85 -18.41
C SER A 255 14.47 -1.64 -18.72
N GLY A 256 15.34 -2.37 -18.01
CA GLY A 256 16.80 -2.28 -18.21
C GLY A 256 17.54 -3.35 -17.43
N HIS A 257 18.88 -3.23 -17.43
CA HIS A 257 19.79 -4.13 -16.74
C HIS A 257 20.81 -3.31 -15.95
N PHE A 258 21.13 -3.78 -14.75
CA PHE A 258 22.28 -3.25 -14.03
C PHE A 258 23.58 -3.65 -14.72
N THR A 259 24.51 -2.70 -14.82
CA THR A 259 25.82 -2.98 -15.41
C THR A 259 26.65 -3.87 -14.46
N PRO A 260 27.57 -4.70 -15.00
CA PRO A 260 28.47 -5.47 -14.16
C PRO A 260 29.30 -4.60 -13.21
N ALA A 261 29.70 -3.42 -13.63
CA ALA A 261 30.44 -2.48 -12.79
C ALA A 261 29.63 -2.04 -11.57
N PHE A 262 28.34 -1.71 -11.75
CA PHE A 262 27.44 -1.38 -10.63
C PHE A 262 27.26 -2.55 -9.67
N LEU A 263 27.12 -3.78 -10.17
CA LEU A 263 26.91 -4.96 -9.34
C LEU A 263 28.18 -5.39 -8.58
N ALA A 264 29.37 -5.13 -9.14
CA ALA A 264 30.66 -5.49 -8.54
C ALA A 264 31.11 -4.52 -7.43
N THR A 265 30.48 -3.38 -7.27
CA THR A 265 30.81 -2.42 -6.20
C THR A 265 30.40 -3.03 -4.84
N PRO A 266 31.29 -3.05 -3.83
CA PRO A 266 30.98 -3.62 -2.51
C PRO A 266 29.93 -2.85 -1.71
#